data_417707b2d9fd5e7d1d10a13e25bd70d1
#
_entry.id   417707b2d9fd5e7d1d10a13e25bd70d1
#
_cell.length_a   1.000
_cell.length_b   1.000
_cell.length_c   1.000
_cell.angle_alpha   90.00
_cell.angle_beta   90.00
_cell.angle_gamma   90.00
#
_symmetry.space_group_name_H-M   'P 1'
#
loop_
_entity.id
_entity.type
_entity.pdbx_description
1 polymer ?
#
loop_
_entity_poly.entity_id
_entity_poly.type
_entity_poly.pdbx_seq_one_letter_code
_entity_poly.pdbx_strand_id
1 'polypeptide(L)'
;MNNIVLAVLQGVVVMAVAPFFSGLGRVIRAKMHNRRGPSIMQDYRDLAKLFARPESQSEDASFALRIMPPLFFAVAFMLAMGLPLFTAQSPIPVFGDAITIMYSLALARFFFALCGVDSSNAYAGIGGVRELLMSVLIEPSMLLALFATALVCGSTDIATMGQHIMTGAVDAPVAVILAGIAFAIACYMELGKLPFDQAEAEQELQEGPLAELSGPSLAMAKLAMSMKQVLVVAWFCAIFVPWGEPATVGAAAVLGAVIFLVKCLIDFVVCGVIENSCSRSRFKVLGNQTWAVVGIAVLAFVFVVVGV
;
A
#
# COMPACT_ATOMS: atom_id res chain seq x y z
N MET A 1 0.29 -27.88 5.52
CA MET A 1 -0.71 -26.86 5.89
C MET A 1 -1.45 -26.52 4.61
N ASN A 2 -2.78 -26.51 4.60
CA ASN A 2 -3.50 -26.15 3.38
C ASN A 2 -3.19 -24.69 3.01
N ASN A 3 -2.99 -24.39 1.73
CA ASN A 3 -2.68 -23.05 1.26
C ASN A 3 -3.72 -22.02 1.73
N ILE A 4 -4.99 -22.41 1.83
CA ILE A 4 -6.06 -21.55 2.36
C ILE A 4 -5.81 -21.19 3.83
N VAL A 5 -5.38 -22.14 4.66
CA VAL A 5 -5.07 -21.87 6.08
C VAL A 5 -3.90 -20.91 6.20
N LEU A 6 -2.87 -21.08 5.36
CA LEU A 6 -1.74 -20.16 5.30
C LEU A 6 -2.19 -18.75 4.86
N ALA A 7 -3.02 -18.65 3.82
CA ALA A 7 -3.55 -17.39 3.33
C ALA A 7 -4.33 -16.63 4.43
N VAL A 8 -5.25 -17.29 5.10
CA VAL A 8 -6.03 -16.69 6.19
C VAL A 8 -5.13 -16.28 7.36
N LEU A 9 -4.18 -17.13 7.75
CA LEU A 9 -3.21 -16.82 8.81
C LEU A 9 -2.39 -15.56 8.45
N GLN A 10 -1.91 -15.48 7.21
CA GLN A 10 -1.17 -14.35 6.68
C GLN A 10 -2.02 -13.07 6.72
N GLY A 11 -3.27 -13.11 6.27
CA GLY A 11 -4.21 -11.99 6.35
C GLY A 11 -4.44 -11.51 7.79
N VAL A 12 -4.62 -12.44 8.74
CA VAL A 12 -4.79 -12.12 10.16
C VAL A 12 -3.52 -11.50 10.75
N VAL A 13 -2.34 -12.00 10.40
CA VAL A 13 -1.07 -11.43 10.89
C VAL A 13 -0.87 -10.02 10.33
N VAL A 14 -1.11 -9.79 9.03
CA VAL A 14 -1.03 -8.45 8.44
C VAL A 14 -2.01 -7.50 9.13
N MET A 15 -3.26 -7.91 9.34
CA MET A 15 -4.26 -7.13 10.06
C MET A 15 -3.81 -6.78 11.48
N ALA A 16 -3.20 -7.75 12.18
CA ALA A 16 -2.73 -7.53 13.55
C ALA A 16 -1.50 -6.61 13.63
N VAL A 17 -0.62 -6.66 12.63
CA VAL A 17 0.65 -5.91 12.64
C VAL A 17 0.53 -4.53 11.98
N ALA A 18 -0.45 -4.30 11.11
CA ALA A 18 -0.60 -3.03 10.40
C ALA A 18 -0.71 -1.80 11.33
N PRO A 19 -1.48 -1.79 12.44
CA PRO A 19 -1.51 -0.68 13.37
C PRO A 19 -0.18 -0.44 14.08
N PHE A 20 0.64 -1.48 14.26
CA PHE A 20 1.99 -1.33 14.84
C PHE A 20 2.89 -0.50 13.92
N PHE A 21 2.90 -0.78 12.60
CA PHE A 21 3.69 -0.02 11.64
C PHE A 21 3.21 1.42 11.50
N SER A 22 1.91 1.66 11.55
CA SER A 22 1.36 3.02 11.60
C SER A 22 1.83 3.77 12.85
N GLY A 23 1.75 3.14 14.02
CA GLY A 23 2.26 3.68 15.29
C GLY A 23 3.77 3.95 15.26
N LEU A 24 4.55 3.07 14.62
CA LEU A 24 5.99 3.24 14.44
C LEU A 24 6.30 4.50 13.63
N GLY A 25 5.60 4.75 12.53
CA GLY A 25 5.75 5.96 11.73
C GLY A 25 5.54 7.24 12.56
N ARG A 26 4.52 7.26 13.43
CA ARG A 26 4.28 8.40 14.34
C ARG A 26 5.42 8.58 15.37
N VAL A 27 5.98 7.52 15.89
CA VAL A 27 7.11 7.58 16.84
C VAL A 27 8.38 8.07 16.14
N ILE A 28 8.65 7.61 14.91
CA ILE A 28 9.79 8.09 14.11
C ILE A 28 9.64 9.60 13.85
N ARG A 29 8.47 10.05 13.41
CA ARG A 29 8.16 11.47 13.21
C ARG A 29 8.43 12.29 14.48
N ALA A 30 7.92 11.84 15.62
CA ALA A 30 8.12 12.55 16.88
C ALA A 30 9.60 12.64 17.28
N LYS A 31 10.36 11.55 17.13
CA LYS A 31 11.81 11.52 17.43
C LYS A 31 12.60 12.43 16.50
N MET A 32 12.31 12.43 15.20
CA MET A 32 12.99 13.31 14.22
C MET A 32 12.74 14.80 14.51
N HIS A 33 11.56 15.14 15.04
CA HIS A 33 11.22 16.49 15.47
C HIS A 33 11.61 16.80 16.93
N ASN A 34 12.38 15.94 17.56
CA ASN A 34 12.82 16.09 18.97
C ASN A 34 11.64 16.28 19.94
N ARG A 35 10.53 15.56 19.71
CA ARG A 35 9.32 15.62 20.53
C ARG A 35 9.02 14.26 21.16
N ARG A 36 8.29 14.26 22.28
CA ARG A 36 7.71 13.03 22.83
C ARG A 36 6.49 12.65 22.00
N GLY A 37 6.57 11.53 21.27
CA GLY A 37 5.47 10.96 20.52
C GLY A 37 4.51 10.12 21.36
N PRO A 38 3.38 9.71 20.77
CA PRO A 38 2.49 8.73 21.38
C PRO A 38 3.20 7.36 21.54
N SER A 39 2.61 6.46 22.31
CA SER A 39 3.09 5.08 22.36
C SER A 39 2.84 4.38 21.02
N ILE A 40 3.70 3.42 20.64
CA ILE A 40 3.53 2.60 19.43
C ILE A 40 2.16 1.89 19.42
N MET A 41 1.63 1.53 20.61
CA MET A 41 0.34 0.88 20.77
C MET A 41 -0.87 1.84 20.75
N GLN A 42 -0.66 3.11 20.41
CA GLN A 42 -1.76 4.07 20.43
C GLN A 42 -2.83 3.74 19.40
N ASP A 43 -2.45 3.29 18.21
CA ASP A 43 -3.38 2.95 17.14
C ASP A 43 -4.32 1.80 17.51
N TYR A 44 -3.82 0.80 18.25
CA TYR A 44 -4.68 -0.27 18.78
C TYR A 44 -5.70 0.24 19.79
N ARG A 45 -5.29 1.18 20.66
CA ARG A 45 -6.20 1.79 21.63
C ARG A 45 -7.27 2.65 20.95
N ASP A 46 -6.87 3.36 19.90
CA ASP A 46 -7.79 4.21 19.14
C ASP A 46 -8.79 3.36 18.35
N LEU A 47 -8.34 2.26 17.73
CA LEU A 47 -9.23 1.29 17.08
C LEU A 47 -10.19 0.65 18.09
N ALA A 48 -9.70 0.22 19.25
CA ALA A 48 -10.55 -0.37 20.29
C ALA A 48 -11.63 0.61 20.80
N LYS A 49 -11.28 1.90 20.95
CA LYS A 49 -12.25 2.93 21.33
C LYS A 49 -13.29 3.17 20.23
N LEU A 50 -12.86 3.20 18.96
CA LEU A 50 -13.77 3.40 17.84
C LEU A 50 -14.77 2.25 17.70
N PHE A 51 -14.32 0.99 17.82
CA PHE A 51 -15.21 -0.18 17.81
C PHE A 51 -16.20 -0.21 18.96
N ALA A 52 -15.87 0.38 20.10
CA ALA A 52 -16.75 0.44 21.26
C ALA A 52 -17.76 1.61 21.22
N ARG A 53 -17.66 2.53 20.27
CA ARG A 53 -18.57 3.68 20.15
C ARG A 53 -19.69 3.41 19.15
N PRO A 54 -20.89 3.98 19.39
CA PRO A 54 -21.96 3.91 18.42
C PRO A 54 -21.57 4.66 17.13
N GLU A 55 -22.10 4.20 16.02
CA GLU A 55 -21.95 4.84 14.73
C GLU A 55 -22.93 6.01 14.61
N SER A 56 -22.45 7.15 14.13
CA SER A 56 -23.25 8.30 13.75
C SER A 56 -22.95 8.62 12.30
N GLN A 57 -23.95 8.72 11.46
CA GLN A 57 -23.83 9.04 10.04
C GLN A 57 -24.64 10.31 9.75
N SER A 58 -24.23 11.06 8.72
CA SER A 58 -25.03 12.17 8.20
C SER A 58 -26.36 11.63 7.66
N GLU A 59 -27.45 12.36 7.87
CA GLU A 59 -28.77 12.02 7.32
C GLU A 59 -28.78 12.05 5.80
N ASP A 60 -27.94 12.88 5.19
CA ASP A 60 -27.82 13.03 3.73
C ASP A 60 -26.89 11.98 3.10
N ALA A 61 -26.21 11.16 3.92
CA ALA A 61 -25.31 10.15 3.43
C ALA A 61 -26.04 8.95 2.83
N SER A 62 -25.63 8.52 1.65
CA SER A 62 -26.28 7.40 0.98
C SER A 62 -25.46 6.11 1.07
N PHE A 63 -25.49 5.34 0.03
CA PHE A 63 -24.97 4.00 -0.09
C PHE A 63 -23.41 3.94 -0.02
N ALA A 64 -22.69 4.87 -0.67
CA ALA A 64 -21.25 4.79 -0.80
C ALA A 64 -20.53 4.94 0.55
N LEU A 65 -21.03 5.83 1.41
CA LEU A 65 -20.47 6.03 2.75
C LEU A 65 -20.55 4.76 3.62
N ARG A 66 -21.62 3.97 3.45
CA ARG A 66 -21.84 2.74 4.22
C ARG A 66 -21.03 1.55 3.71
N ILE A 67 -20.85 1.46 2.39
CA ILE A 67 -20.19 0.31 1.77
C ILE A 67 -18.68 0.48 1.73
N MET A 68 -18.16 1.71 1.66
CA MET A 68 -16.72 1.92 1.53
C MET A 68 -15.90 1.26 2.65
N PRO A 69 -16.19 1.40 3.96
CA PRO A 69 -15.34 0.84 4.99
C PRO A 69 -15.22 -0.69 4.93
N PRO A 70 -16.31 -1.47 4.86
CA PRO A 70 -16.20 -2.92 4.76
C PRO A 70 -15.60 -3.39 3.44
N LEU A 71 -15.86 -2.69 2.33
CA LEU A 71 -15.28 -3.02 1.03
C LEU A 71 -13.77 -2.78 1.03
N PHE A 72 -13.33 -1.63 1.53
CA PHE A 72 -11.92 -1.30 1.62
C PHE A 72 -11.16 -2.31 2.49
N PHE A 73 -11.74 -2.67 3.64
CA PHE A 73 -11.20 -3.70 4.51
C PHE A 73 -11.15 -5.08 3.82
N ALA A 74 -12.21 -5.47 3.13
CA ALA A 74 -12.27 -6.75 2.42
C ALA A 74 -11.21 -6.84 1.32
N VAL A 75 -11.01 -5.77 0.53
CA VAL A 75 -9.96 -5.70 -0.49
C VAL A 75 -8.58 -5.82 0.15
N ALA A 76 -8.29 -5.05 1.20
CA ALA A 76 -7.01 -5.12 1.89
C ALA A 76 -6.74 -6.53 2.47
N PHE A 77 -7.75 -7.16 3.05
CA PHE A 77 -7.63 -8.52 3.58
C PHE A 77 -7.43 -9.57 2.48
N MET A 78 -8.15 -9.44 1.36
CA MET A 78 -7.99 -10.29 0.18
C MET A 78 -6.57 -10.20 -0.39
N LEU A 79 -6.02 -9.00 -0.55
CA LEU A 79 -4.65 -8.79 -1.01
C LEU A 79 -3.62 -9.36 -0.03
N ALA A 80 -3.86 -9.23 1.28
CA ALA A 80 -3.01 -9.86 2.30
C ALA A 80 -3.00 -11.38 2.19
N MET A 81 -4.09 -12.02 1.75
CA MET A 81 -4.16 -13.46 1.52
C MET A 81 -3.46 -13.91 0.24
N GLY A 82 -3.36 -13.04 -0.77
CA GLY A 82 -2.84 -13.37 -2.10
C GLY A 82 -1.35 -13.16 -2.27
N LEU A 83 -0.80 -12.10 -1.67
CA LEU A 83 0.62 -11.76 -1.80
C LEU A 83 1.53 -12.85 -1.19
N PRO A 84 2.68 -13.15 -1.81
CA PRO A 84 3.70 -14.05 -1.25
C PRO A 84 4.46 -13.31 -0.14
N LEU A 85 3.99 -13.42 1.12
CA LEU A 85 4.57 -12.71 2.27
C LEU A 85 5.40 -13.62 3.18
N PHE A 86 4.92 -14.85 3.41
CA PHE A 86 5.56 -15.81 4.32
C PHE A 86 6.26 -16.93 3.58
N THR A 87 5.97 -17.08 2.31
CA THR A 87 6.53 -18.11 1.43
C THR A 87 6.84 -17.49 0.06
N ALA A 88 7.82 -18.04 -0.62
CA ALA A 88 8.17 -17.63 -1.98
C ALA A 88 7.09 -17.92 -3.04
N GLN A 89 6.00 -18.57 -2.66
CA GLN A 89 4.84 -18.83 -3.52
C GLN A 89 3.60 -18.17 -2.96
N SER A 90 2.76 -17.61 -3.84
CA SER A 90 1.47 -17.05 -3.47
C SER A 90 0.54 -18.13 -2.92
N PRO A 91 -0.03 -17.98 -1.72
CA PRO A 91 -0.97 -18.95 -1.18
C PRO A 91 -2.22 -19.12 -2.04
N ILE A 92 -2.68 -18.02 -2.65
CA ILE A 92 -3.80 -17.99 -3.61
C ILE A 92 -3.30 -17.28 -4.88
N PRO A 93 -2.89 -18.02 -5.93
CA PRO A 93 -2.25 -17.43 -7.11
C PRO A 93 -3.09 -16.36 -7.82
N VAL A 94 -4.42 -16.52 -7.85
CA VAL A 94 -5.31 -15.54 -8.49
C VAL A 94 -5.19 -14.14 -7.86
N PHE A 95 -4.97 -14.06 -6.56
CA PHE A 95 -4.79 -12.80 -5.83
C PHE A 95 -3.32 -12.36 -5.74
N GLY A 96 -2.39 -13.20 -6.17
CA GLY A 96 -0.97 -12.91 -6.26
C GLY A 96 -0.51 -12.36 -7.61
N ASP A 97 -1.43 -12.14 -8.55
CA ASP A 97 -1.14 -11.55 -9.85
C ASP A 97 -1.07 -10.03 -9.77
N ALA A 98 -0.03 -9.44 -10.38
CA ALA A 98 0.23 -8.01 -10.34
C ALA A 98 -0.94 -7.16 -10.87
N ILE A 99 -1.62 -7.64 -11.91
CA ILE A 99 -2.78 -6.97 -12.52
C ILE A 99 -3.97 -7.00 -11.55
N THR A 100 -4.23 -8.14 -10.92
CA THR A 100 -5.31 -8.30 -9.94
C THR A 100 -5.11 -7.36 -8.75
N ILE A 101 -3.88 -7.21 -8.26
CA ILE A 101 -3.56 -6.31 -7.15
C ILE A 101 -3.80 -4.85 -7.53
N MET A 102 -3.31 -4.43 -8.71
CA MET A 102 -3.51 -3.06 -9.19
C MET A 102 -4.98 -2.68 -9.25
N TYR A 103 -5.80 -3.50 -9.93
CA TYR A 103 -7.21 -3.19 -10.09
C TYR A 103 -8.01 -3.31 -8.79
N SER A 104 -7.59 -4.18 -7.88
CA SER A 104 -8.20 -4.26 -6.55
C SER A 104 -7.91 -3.00 -5.72
N LEU A 105 -6.69 -2.47 -5.76
CA LEU A 105 -6.35 -1.19 -5.12
C LEU A 105 -7.08 -0.01 -5.77
N ALA A 106 -7.18 0.02 -7.11
CA ALA A 106 -7.96 1.03 -7.83
C ALA A 106 -9.45 1.00 -7.44
N LEU A 107 -10.04 -0.20 -7.31
CA LEU A 107 -11.41 -0.37 -6.83
C LEU A 107 -11.60 0.20 -5.41
N ALA A 108 -10.69 -0.13 -4.51
CA ALA A 108 -10.74 0.38 -3.12
C ALA A 108 -10.68 1.91 -3.09
N ARG A 109 -9.79 2.52 -3.88
CA ARG A 109 -9.70 3.99 -3.99
C ARG A 109 -10.93 4.63 -4.61
N PHE A 110 -11.48 4.00 -5.64
CA PHE A 110 -12.70 4.49 -6.26
C PHE A 110 -13.82 4.62 -5.22
N PHE A 111 -14.04 3.59 -4.41
CA PHE A 111 -15.05 3.65 -3.35
C PHE A 111 -14.69 4.63 -2.24
N PHE A 112 -13.40 4.78 -1.90
CA PHE A 112 -12.94 5.79 -0.95
C PHE A 112 -13.27 7.22 -1.43
N ALA A 113 -13.00 7.51 -2.70
CA ALA A 113 -13.31 8.79 -3.30
C ALA A 113 -14.82 9.02 -3.43
N LEU A 114 -15.56 7.98 -3.82
CA LEU A 114 -17.02 8.03 -3.91
C LEU A 114 -17.66 8.31 -2.56
N CYS A 115 -17.13 7.73 -1.48
CA CYS A 115 -17.52 8.02 -0.10
C CYS A 115 -17.38 9.51 0.22
N GLY A 116 -16.26 10.14 -0.17
CA GLY A 116 -16.04 11.56 0.04
C GLY A 116 -17.08 12.44 -0.70
N VAL A 117 -17.42 12.08 -1.93
CA VAL A 117 -18.42 12.81 -2.72
C VAL A 117 -19.83 12.60 -2.17
N ASP A 118 -20.15 11.40 -1.68
CA ASP A 118 -21.47 11.01 -1.15
C ASP A 118 -21.78 11.63 0.22
N SER A 119 -20.75 12.10 0.93
CA SER A 119 -20.88 12.61 2.30
C SER A 119 -21.57 13.98 2.43
N SER A 120 -21.88 14.65 1.33
CA SER A 120 -22.45 16.00 1.29
C SER A 120 -21.57 17.09 1.94
N ASN A 121 -20.30 16.77 2.27
CA ASN A 121 -19.32 17.70 2.81
C ASN A 121 -18.32 18.12 1.73
N ALA A 122 -18.16 19.44 1.53
CA ALA A 122 -17.27 19.99 0.53
C ALA A 122 -15.79 19.57 0.73
N TYR A 123 -15.32 19.49 1.98
CA TYR A 123 -13.94 19.08 2.28
C TYR A 123 -13.70 17.60 1.98
N ALA A 124 -14.63 16.73 2.35
CA ALA A 124 -14.59 15.31 2.04
C ALA A 124 -14.66 15.07 0.54
N GLY A 125 -15.53 15.80 -0.18
CA GLY A 125 -15.64 15.72 -1.64
C GLY A 125 -14.35 16.15 -2.35
N ILE A 126 -13.73 17.25 -1.94
CA ILE A 126 -12.42 17.69 -2.49
C ILE A 126 -11.34 16.65 -2.19
N GLY A 127 -11.30 16.08 -0.98
CA GLY A 127 -10.37 15.01 -0.61
C GLY A 127 -10.53 13.78 -1.50
N GLY A 128 -11.76 13.33 -1.74
CA GLY A 128 -12.08 12.22 -2.63
C GLY A 128 -11.64 12.47 -4.08
N VAL A 129 -11.92 13.67 -4.62
CA VAL A 129 -11.46 14.03 -5.98
C VAL A 129 -9.94 14.08 -6.07
N ARG A 130 -9.22 14.60 -5.05
CA ARG A 130 -7.76 14.60 -5.02
C ARG A 130 -7.19 13.18 -5.00
N GLU A 131 -7.82 12.24 -4.28
CA GLU A 131 -7.40 10.82 -4.28
C GLU A 131 -7.53 10.19 -5.66
N LEU A 132 -8.65 10.42 -6.37
CA LEU A 132 -8.81 9.94 -7.75
C LEU A 132 -7.78 10.53 -8.71
N LEU A 133 -7.50 11.82 -8.60
CA LEU A 133 -6.49 12.45 -9.43
C LEU A 133 -5.08 11.90 -9.15
N MET A 134 -4.76 11.61 -7.88
CA MET A 134 -3.50 10.94 -7.53
C MET A 134 -3.43 9.54 -8.12
N SER A 135 -4.51 8.77 -8.06
CA SER A 135 -4.63 7.45 -8.69
C SER A 135 -4.27 7.49 -10.17
N VAL A 136 -4.95 8.36 -10.93
CA VAL A 136 -4.72 8.53 -12.38
C VAL A 136 -3.27 8.90 -12.72
N LEU A 137 -2.58 9.60 -11.81
CA LEU A 137 -1.19 10.00 -12.01
C LEU A 137 -0.20 8.90 -11.63
N ILE A 138 -0.47 8.09 -10.60
CA ILE A 138 0.44 7.07 -10.07
C ILE A 138 0.30 5.74 -10.82
N GLU A 139 -0.92 5.31 -11.11
CA GLU A 139 -1.21 4.00 -11.72
C GLU A 139 -0.45 3.72 -13.01
N PRO A 140 -0.33 4.67 -13.97
CA PRO A 140 0.43 4.42 -15.20
C PRO A 140 1.90 4.12 -14.93
N SER A 141 2.53 4.79 -13.95
CA SER A 141 3.93 4.56 -13.61
C SER A 141 4.14 3.19 -12.96
N MET A 142 3.22 2.77 -12.08
CA MET A 142 3.25 1.43 -11.48
C MET A 142 3.07 0.34 -12.53
N LEU A 143 2.07 0.49 -13.41
CA LEU A 143 1.80 -0.48 -14.48
C LEU A 143 2.98 -0.62 -15.45
N LEU A 144 3.58 0.48 -15.89
CA LEU A 144 4.74 0.44 -16.78
C LEU A 144 5.93 -0.26 -16.13
N ALA A 145 6.22 0.02 -14.87
CA ALA A 145 7.31 -0.63 -14.14
C ALA A 145 7.04 -2.14 -13.96
N LEU A 146 5.81 -2.51 -13.60
CA LEU A 146 5.42 -3.92 -13.47
C LEU A 146 5.48 -4.65 -14.80
N PHE A 147 4.98 -4.06 -15.88
CA PHE A 147 5.02 -4.70 -17.21
C PHE A 147 6.45 -4.82 -17.74
N ALA A 148 7.33 -3.84 -17.49
CA ALA A 148 8.75 -3.99 -17.83
C ALA A 148 9.37 -5.19 -17.11
N THR A 149 9.11 -5.34 -15.80
CA THR A 149 9.58 -6.48 -15.01
C THR A 149 8.94 -7.80 -15.47
N ALA A 150 7.63 -7.80 -15.74
CA ALA A 150 6.88 -8.96 -16.20
C ALA A 150 7.36 -9.47 -17.56
N LEU A 151 7.73 -8.57 -18.48
CA LEU A 151 8.31 -8.95 -19.79
C LEU A 151 9.65 -9.64 -19.64
N VAL A 152 10.50 -9.17 -18.75
CA VAL A 152 11.79 -9.82 -18.47
C VAL A 152 11.61 -11.17 -17.80
N CYS A 153 10.66 -11.28 -16.86
CA CYS A 153 10.40 -12.52 -16.12
C CYS A 153 9.47 -13.50 -16.86
N GLY A 154 8.80 -13.05 -17.93
CA GLY A 154 7.84 -13.85 -18.69
C GLY A 154 6.53 -14.19 -17.97
N SER A 155 6.23 -13.51 -16.86
CA SER A 155 5.03 -13.74 -16.04
C SER A 155 4.58 -12.48 -15.31
N THR A 156 3.28 -12.35 -15.06
CA THR A 156 2.68 -11.30 -14.22
C THR A 156 2.47 -11.75 -12.77
N ASP A 157 2.72 -13.02 -12.46
CA ASP A 157 2.64 -13.54 -11.09
C ASP A 157 3.80 -13.03 -10.25
N ILE A 158 3.49 -12.40 -9.12
CA ILE A 158 4.48 -11.74 -8.25
C ILE A 158 5.49 -12.76 -7.69
N ALA A 159 5.03 -13.94 -7.31
CA ALA A 159 5.90 -14.98 -6.78
C ALA A 159 6.94 -15.43 -7.85
N THR A 160 6.49 -15.58 -9.07
CA THR A 160 7.37 -15.96 -10.21
C THR A 160 8.36 -14.83 -10.52
N MET A 161 7.90 -13.58 -10.57
CA MET A 161 8.76 -12.41 -10.78
C MET A 161 9.86 -12.31 -9.71
N GLY A 162 9.49 -12.44 -8.44
CA GLY A 162 10.45 -12.44 -7.33
C GLY A 162 11.46 -13.59 -7.41
N GLN A 163 11.02 -14.80 -7.77
CA GLN A 163 11.92 -15.94 -7.93
C GLN A 163 12.92 -15.75 -9.08
N HIS A 164 12.50 -15.20 -10.23
CA HIS A 164 13.40 -14.87 -11.33
C HIS A 164 14.47 -13.85 -10.92
N ILE A 165 14.08 -12.81 -10.19
CA ILE A 165 15.03 -11.81 -9.68
C ILE A 165 15.98 -12.43 -8.64
N MET A 166 15.47 -13.29 -7.75
CA MET A 166 16.26 -13.96 -6.73
C MET A 166 17.34 -14.87 -7.33
N THR A 167 17.01 -15.59 -8.40
CA THR A 167 17.96 -16.52 -9.07
C THR A 167 18.97 -15.80 -9.96
N GLY A 168 18.80 -14.52 -10.22
CA GLY A 168 19.64 -13.74 -11.12
C GLY A 168 19.49 -14.12 -12.60
N ALA A 169 18.49 -14.92 -12.94
CA ALA A 169 18.18 -15.32 -14.32
C ALA A 169 17.41 -14.19 -15.03
N VAL A 170 18.07 -13.03 -15.15
CA VAL A 170 17.47 -11.81 -15.69
C VAL A 170 18.22 -11.41 -16.95
N ASP A 171 17.56 -11.47 -18.10
CA ASP A 171 18.17 -11.15 -19.40
C ASP A 171 18.48 -9.63 -19.56
N ALA A 172 17.75 -8.75 -18.87
CA ALA A 172 17.93 -7.31 -18.92
C ALA A 172 18.03 -6.70 -17.49
N PRO A 173 19.18 -6.79 -16.82
CA PRO A 173 19.33 -6.37 -15.42
C PRO A 173 19.17 -4.85 -15.23
N VAL A 174 19.61 -4.03 -16.17
CA VAL A 174 19.47 -2.57 -16.10
C VAL A 174 18.00 -2.17 -16.15
N ALA A 175 17.21 -2.82 -17.01
CA ALA A 175 15.78 -2.59 -17.12
C ALA A 175 15.05 -2.90 -15.80
N VAL A 176 15.39 -4.03 -15.14
CA VAL A 176 14.78 -4.41 -13.86
C VAL A 176 15.16 -3.45 -12.73
N ILE A 177 16.40 -2.96 -12.69
CA ILE A 177 16.82 -1.96 -11.70
C ILE A 177 16.04 -0.66 -11.89
N LEU A 178 15.91 -0.17 -13.13
CA LEU A 178 15.14 1.05 -13.43
C LEU A 178 13.66 0.87 -13.11
N ALA A 179 13.08 -0.28 -13.46
CA ALA A 179 11.71 -0.63 -13.10
C ALA A 179 11.52 -0.66 -11.57
N GLY A 180 12.48 -1.25 -10.84
CA GLY A 180 12.47 -1.27 -9.38
C GLY A 180 12.52 0.12 -8.76
N ILE A 181 13.33 1.03 -9.29
CA ILE A 181 13.39 2.43 -8.83
C ILE A 181 12.05 3.14 -9.10
N ALA A 182 11.52 3.01 -10.31
CA ALA A 182 10.23 3.60 -10.67
C ALA A 182 9.10 3.07 -9.78
N PHE A 183 9.06 1.76 -9.57
CA PHE A 183 8.06 1.11 -8.74
C PHE A 183 8.20 1.48 -7.25
N ALA A 184 9.42 1.59 -6.71
CA ALA A 184 9.67 2.04 -5.34
C ALA A 184 9.12 3.45 -5.10
N ILE A 185 9.38 4.38 -6.02
CA ILE A 185 8.88 5.75 -5.91
C ILE A 185 7.34 5.77 -6.04
N ALA A 186 6.79 5.00 -6.99
CA ALA A 186 5.34 4.90 -7.17
C ALA A 186 4.66 4.25 -5.95
N CYS A 187 5.23 3.22 -5.35
CA CYS A 187 4.78 2.65 -4.08
C CYS A 187 4.81 3.67 -2.94
N TYR A 188 5.88 4.48 -2.85
CA TYR A 188 5.95 5.53 -1.85
C TYR A 188 4.84 6.58 -2.03
N MET A 189 4.54 6.98 -3.27
CA MET A 189 3.39 7.85 -3.58
C MET A 189 2.06 7.21 -3.16
N GLU A 190 1.93 5.89 -3.41
CA GLU A 190 0.75 5.10 -3.06
C GLU A 190 0.51 5.00 -1.55
N LEU A 191 1.55 5.10 -0.73
CA LEU A 191 1.42 5.14 0.73
C LEU A 191 0.66 6.37 1.23
N GLY A 192 0.51 7.42 0.42
CA GLY A 192 -0.16 8.66 0.80
C GLY A 192 0.57 9.42 1.91
N LYS A 193 1.89 9.24 2.05
CA LYS A 193 2.71 9.95 3.03
C LYS A 193 3.30 11.23 2.45
N LEU A 194 3.71 12.17 3.30
CA LEU A 194 4.38 13.40 2.85
C LEU A 194 5.55 13.08 1.91
N PRO A 195 5.67 13.73 0.76
CA PRO A 195 4.96 14.95 0.30
C PRO A 195 3.63 14.70 -0.44
N PHE A 196 3.15 13.45 -0.56
CA PHE A 196 2.02 13.01 -1.40
C PHE A 196 0.70 12.84 -0.64
N ASP A 197 0.63 13.24 0.62
CA ASP A 197 -0.58 13.26 1.45
C ASP A 197 -1.56 14.37 0.98
N GLN A 198 -2.33 14.06 -0.06
CA GLN A 198 -3.21 15.04 -0.71
C GLN A 198 -4.68 14.82 -0.38
N ALA A 199 -5.11 13.59 -0.16
CA ALA A 199 -6.49 13.25 0.11
C ALA A 199 -6.88 13.56 1.56
N GLU A 200 -5.99 13.23 2.49
CA GLU A 200 -6.22 13.42 3.92
C GLU A 200 -5.88 14.85 4.37
N ALA A 201 -4.82 15.43 3.82
CA ALA A 201 -4.35 16.81 3.99
C ALA A 201 -4.86 17.49 5.26
N GLU A 202 -4.49 16.99 6.45
CA GLU A 202 -5.06 17.35 7.77
C GLU A 202 -5.23 18.86 7.98
N GLN A 203 -4.32 19.67 7.45
CA GLN A 203 -4.36 21.12 7.60
C GLN A 203 -5.29 21.84 6.61
N GLU A 204 -5.62 21.19 5.47
CA GLU A 204 -6.44 21.78 4.41
C GLU A 204 -7.85 21.19 4.38
N LEU A 205 -7.97 19.88 4.57
CA LEU A 205 -9.20 19.09 4.34
C LEU A 205 -9.68 18.31 5.58
N GLN A 206 -9.00 18.44 6.72
CA GLN A 206 -9.39 17.79 7.99
C GLN A 206 -9.64 16.27 7.86
N GLU A 207 -8.68 15.53 7.33
CA GLU A 207 -8.74 14.08 7.05
C GLU A 207 -9.66 13.70 5.86
N GLY A 208 -10.20 14.66 5.11
CA GLY A 208 -10.99 14.42 3.89
C GLY A 208 -12.16 13.45 4.08
N PRO A 209 -12.28 12.37 3.27
CA PRO A 209 -13.39 11.42 3.38
C PRO A 209 -13.51 10.72 4.72
N LEU A 210 -12.41 10.57 5.48
CA LEU A 210 -12.42 9.90 6.78
C LEU A 210 -13.12 10.73 7.87
N ALA A 211 -13.19 12.05 7.71
CA ALA A 211 -13.84 12.95 8.68
C ALA A 211 -15.34 12.67 8.83
N GLU A 212 -15.98 12.12 7.79
CA GLU A 212 -17.41 11.82 7.77
C GLU A 212 -17.76 10.44 8.32
N LEU A 213 -16.75 9.63 8.61
CA LEU A 213 -16.95 8.32 9.21
C LEU A 213 -16.85 8.41 10.74
N SER A 214 -17.61 7.57 11.41
CA SER A 214 -17.59 7.49 12.88
C SER A 214 -17.64 6.04 13.37
N GLY A 215 -17.33 5.82 14.64
CA GLY A 215 -17.48 4.53 15.29
C GLY A 215 -16.79 3.37 14.54
N PRO A 216 -17.47 2.22 14.38
CA PRO A 216 -16.92 1.03 13.73
C PRO A 216 -16.52 1.23 12.26
N SER A 217 -17.26 2.06 11.51
CA SER A 217 -16.95 2.36 10.11
C SER A 217 -15.61 3.09 9.98
N LEU A 218 -15.36 4.08 10.83
CA LEU A 218 -14.06 4.76 10.88
C LEU A 218 -12.93 3.81 11.31
N ALA A 219 -13.21 2.92 12.28
CA ALA A 219 -12.24 1.92 12.72
C ALA A 219 -11.83 0.98 11.58
N MET A 220 -12.81 0.46 10.82
CA MET A 220 -12.54 -0.41 9.66
C MET A 220 -11.76 0.32 8.57
N ALA A 221 -12.12 1.56 8.26
CA ALA A 221 -11.42 2.37 7.27
C ALA A 221 -9.96 2.64 7.67
N LYS A 222 -9.70 3.08 8.91
CA LYS A 222 -8.33 3.31 9.43
C LYS A 222 -7.51 2.03 9.48
N LEU A 223 -8.11 0.90 9.86
CA LEU A 223 -7.44 -0.40 9.84
C LEU A 223 -7.10 -0.82 8.40
N ALA A 224 -8.04 -0.68 7.46
CA ALA A 224 -7.82 -1.00 6.05
C ALA A 224 -6.72 -0.12 5.43
N MET A 225 -6.66 1.16 5.76
CA MET A 225 -5.58 2.05 5.31
C MET A 225 -4.22 1.62 5.86
N SER A 226 -4.15 1.28 7.14
CA SER A 226 -2.91 0.75 7.74
C SER A 226 -2.49 -0.56 7.07
N MET A 227 -3.44 -1.46 6.76
CA MET A 227 -3.17 -2.69 6.00
C MET A 227 -2.70 -2.39 4.59
N LYS A 228 -3.35 -1.47 3.86
CA LYS A 228 -2.94 -1.02 2.53
C LYS A 228 -1.49 -0.56 2.53
N GLN A 229 -1.07 0.25 3.50
CA GLN A 229 0.32 0.73 3.60
C GLN A 229 1.31 -0.43 3.74
N VAL A 230 1.02 -1.41 4.60
CA VAL A 230 1.87 -2.61 4.75
C VAL A 230 1.89 -3.43 3.47
N LEU A 231 0.76 -3.58 2.79
CA LEU A 231 0.65 -4.37 1.57
C LEU A 231 1.40 -3.76 0.38
N VAL A 232 1.38 -2.43 0.25
CA VAL A 232 2.15 -1.72 -0.80
C VAL A 232 3.65 -1.91 -0.60
N VAL A 233 4.14 -1.79 0.63
CA VAL A 233 5.53 -2.08 0.99
C VAL A 233 5.87 -3.55 0.75
N ALA A 234 4.99 -4.44 1.18
CA ALA A 234 5.14 -5.88 0.98
C ALA A 234 5.21 -6.27 -0.50
N TRP A 235 4.41 -5.63 -1.33
CA TRP A 235 4.39 -5.84 -2.78
C TRP A 235 5.73 -5.47 -3.42
N PHE A 236 6.29 -4.32 -3.06
CA PHE A 236 7.64 -3.95 -3.49
C PHE A 236 8.68 -4.99 -3.04
N CYS A 237 8.66 -5.40 -1.76
CA CYS A 237 9.58 -6.39 -1.23
C CYS A 237 9.46 -7.75 -1.93
N ALA A 238 8.25 -8.22 -2.22
CA ALA A 238 8.01 -9.51 -2.84
C ALA A 238 8.60 -9.61 -4.24
N ILE A 239 8.65 -8.51 -5.00
CA ILE A 239 9.20 -8.49 -6.36
C ILE A 239 10.71 -8.19 -6.33
N PHE A 240 11.13 -7.06 -5.70
CA PHE A 240 12.48 -6.51 -5.85
C PHE A 240 13.44 -6.88 -4.71
N VAL A 241 12.91 -7.37 -3.59
CA VAL A 241 13.71 -7.82 -2.42
C VAL A 241 13.26 -9.22 -1.97
N PRO A 242 13.21 -10.24 -2.86
CA PRO A 242 12.62 -11.55 -2.57
C PRO A 242 13.49 -12.45 -1.68
N TRP A 243 14.72 -12.03 -1.34
CA TRP A 243 15.65 -12.86 -0.59
C TRP A 243 15.17 -13.22 0.80
N GLY A 244 15.42 -14.49 1.18
CA GLY A 244 15.13 -15.01 2.53
C GLY A 244 13.76 -15.66 2.67
N GLU A 245 12.93 -15.68 1.66
CA GLU A 245 11.63 -16.34 1.70
C GLU A 245 11.75 -17.85 1.47
N PRO A 246 11.18 -18.68 2.37
CA PRO A 246 11.26 -20.13 2.22
C PRO A 246 10.36 -20.64 1.08
N ALA A 247 10.87 -21.62 0.33
CA ALA A 247 10.11 -22.24 -0.76
C ALA A 247 9.00 -23.17 -0.28
N THR A 248 9.08 -23.67 0.96
CA THR A 248 8.16 -24.69 1.50
C THR A 248 7.22 -24.18 2.57
N VAL A 249 5.98 -24.63 2.51
CA VAL A 249 4.95 -24.37 3.52
C VAL A 249 5.17 -25.28 4.74
N GLY A 250 5.20 -24.71 5.94
CA GLY A 250 5.37 -25.48 7.19
C GLY A 250 6.04 -24.65 8.27
N ALA A 251 6.93 -25.25 9.06
CA ALA A 251 7.71 -24.53 10.08
C ALA A 251 8.57 -23.40 9.47
N ALA A 252 9.02 -23.56 8.22
CA ALA A 252 9.75 -22.54 7.49
C ALA A 252 8.91 -21.25 7.24
N ALA A 253 7.59 -21.34 7.15
CA ALA A 253 6.74 -20.16 6.98
C ALA A 253 6.81 -19.20 8.19
N VAL A 254 7.14 -19.70 9.38
CA VAL A 254 7.37 -18.85 10.57
C VAL A 254 8.65 -18.01 10.36
N LEU A 255 9.69 -18.60 9.81
CA LEU A 255 10.91 -17.87 9.46
C LEU A 255 10.60 -16.81 8.38
N GLY A 256 9.82 -17.17 7.35
CA GLY A 256 9.36 -16.25 6.32
C GLY A 256 8.57 -15.07 6.93
N ALA A 257 7.68 -15.32 7.88
CA ALA A 257 6.96 -14.26 8.58
C ALA A 257 7.90 -13.30 9.34
N VAL A 258 8.92 -13.82 10.01
CA VAL A 258 9.91 -12.98 10.71
C VAL A 258 10.70 -12.14 9.71
N ILE A 259 11.16 -12.74 8.61
CA ILE A 259 11.90 -12.03 7.55
C ILE A 259 11.01 -10.92 6.94
N PHE A 260 9.75 -11.24 6.63
CA PHE A 260 8.77 -10.26 6.16
C PHE A 260 8.63 -9.08 7.11
N LEU A 261 8.47 -9.33 8.42
CA LEU A 261 8.35 -8.27 9.42
C LEU A 261 9.61 -7.40 9.49
N VAL A 262 10.80 -8.00 9.36
CA VAL A 262 12.07 -7.25 9.34
C VAL A 262 12.18 -6.38 8.08
N LYS A 263 11.82 -6.91 6.89
CA LYS A 263 11.78 -6.12 5.64
C LYS A 263 10.83 -4.93 5.79
N CYS A 264 9.59 -5.17 6.22
CA CYS A 264 8.62 -4.11 6.47
C CYS A 264 9.14 -3.07 7.48
N LEU A 265 9.81 -3.50 8.55
CA LEU A 265 10.39 -2.59 9.54
C LEU A 265 11.41 -1.64 8.91
N ILE A 266 12.32 -2.18 8.09
CA ILE A 266 13.35 -1.39 7.40
C ILE A 266 12.68 -0.38 6.46
N ASP A 267 11.73 -0.83 5.63
CA ASP A 267 11.06 0.04 4.67
C ASP A 267 10.22 1.13 5.34
N PHE A 268 9.50 0.81 6.42
CA PHE A 268 8.77 1.81 7.19
C PHE A 268 9.69 2.83 7.88
N VAL A 269 10.89 2.43 8.32
CA VAL A 269 11.89 3.36 8.84
C VAL A 269 12.39 4.28 7.72
N VAL A 270 12.72 3.74 6.56
CA VAL A 270 13.16 4.52 5.39
C VAL A 270 12.06 5.48 4.95
N CYS A 271 10.83 5.01 4.77
CA CYS A 271 9.67 5.84 4.44
C CYS A 271 9.44 6.94 5.49
N GLY A 272 9.59 6.61 6.79
CA GLY A 272 9.46 7.58 7.87
C GLY A 272 10.54 8.67 7.83
N VAL A 273 11.77 8.33 7.46
CA VAL A 273 12.85 9.30 7.28
C VAL A 273 12.56 10.21 6.08
N ILE A 274 12.14 9.65 4.95
CA ILE A 274 11.77 10.43 3.75
C ILE A 274 10.61 11.37 4.05
N GLU A 275 9.54 10.86 4.68
CA GLU A 275 8.35 11.62 5.07
C GLU A 275 8.70 12.87 5.90
N ASN A 276 9.63 12.73 6.85
CA ASN A 276 10.00 13.83 7.73
C ASN A 276 11.11 14.74 7.17
N SER A 277 11.75 14.35 6.07
CA SER A 277 12.76 15.15 5.37
C SER A 277 12.15 16.05 4.29
N CYS A 278 10.91 15.77 3.88
CA CYS A 278 10.21 16.47 2.81
C CYS A 278 9.09 17.35 3.36
N SER A 279 8.87 18.51 2.71
CA SER A 279 7.67 19.34 2.94
C SER A 279 6.54 18.89 2.00
N ARG A 280 5.28 19.13 2.39
CA ARG A 280 4.12 18.83 1.55
C ARG A 280 4.25 19.52 0.18
N SER A 281 4.07 18.77 -0.88
CA SER A 281 4.06 19.28 -2.24
C SER A 281 2.73 19.98 -2.55
N ARG A 282 2.79 21.09 -3.30
CA ARG A 282 1.58 21.71 -3.84
C ARG A 282 0.96 20.79 -4.89
N PHE A 283 -0.36 20.67 -4.91
CA PHE A 283 -1.08 19.82 -5.85
C PHE A 283 -0.64 19.99 -7.32
N LYS A 284 -0.41 21.25 -7.76
CA LYS A 284 0.07 21.55 -9.12
C LYS A 284 1.44 20.97 -9.47
N VAL A 285 2.31 20.75 -8.48
CA VAL A 285 3.69 20.26 -8.68
C VAL A 285 3.72 18.73 -8.77
N LEU A 286 2.71 18.06 -8.20
CA LEU A 286 2.62 16.59 -8.18
C LEU A 286 2.63 15.99 -9.59
N GLY A 287 1.94 16.59 -10.54
CA GLY A 287 1.96 16.15 -11.93
C GLY A 287 3.37 16.06 -12.50
N ASN A 288 4.23 17.03 -12.22
CA ASN A 288 5.62 17.00 -12.71
C ASN A 288 6.44 15.87 -12.05
N GLN A 289 6.20 15.59 -10.76
CA GLN A 289 6.89 14.52 -10.05
C GLN A 289 6.44 13.15 -10.56
N THR A 290 5.15 12.94 -10.77
CA THR A 290 4.62 11.68 -11.32
C THR A 290 5.09 11.45 -12.76
N TRP A 291 5.14 12.48 -13.61
CA TRP A 291 5.70 12.39 -14.97
C TRP A 291 7.17 12.01 -14.98
N ALA A 292 7.96 12.46 -14.00
CA ALA A 292 9.35 12.02 -13.87
C ALA A 292 9.44 10.51 -13.59
N VAL A 293 8.56 9.98 -12.73
CA VAL A 293 8.51 8.54 -12.45
C VAL A 293 8.05 7.73 -13.67
N VAL A 294 7.04 8.22 -14.40
CA VAL A 294 6.62 7.64 -15.68
C VAL A 294 7.80 7.62 -16.66
N GLY A 295 8.59 8.70 -16.72
CA GLY A 295 9.80 8.77 -17.57
C GLY A 295 10.81 7.67 -17.23
N ILE A 296 11.07 7.40 -15.94
CA ILE A 296 11.96 6.31 -15.52
C ILE A 296 11.37 4.94 -15.90
N ALA A 297 10.05 4.73 -15.71
CA ALA A 297 9.38 3.50 -16.08
C ALA A 297 9.39 3.25 -17.59
N VAL A 298 9.20 4.29 -18.40
CA VAL A 298 9.35 4.22 -19.88
C VAL A 298 10.77 3.88 -20.28
N LEU A 299 11.78 4.47 -19.63
CA LEU A 299 13.18 4.11 -19.86
C LEU A 299 13.44 2.64 -19.53
N ALA A 300 12.92 2.13 -18.42
CA ALA A 300 13.01 0.71 -18.10
C ALA A 300 12.44 -0.16 -19.24
N PHE A 301 11.29 0.22 -19.78
CA PHE A 301 10.65 -0.49 -20.88
C PHE A 301 11.50 -0.45 -22.16
N VAL A 302 12.11 0.68 -22.48
CA VAL A 302 13.03 0.81 -23.63
C VAL A 302 14.24 -0.11 -23.46
N PHE A 303 14.82 -0.21 -22.26
CA PHE A 303 15.93 -1.11 -21.99
C PHE A 303 15.55 -2.59 -22.12
N VAL A 304 14.32 -2.97 -21.77
CA VAL A 304 13.80 -4.33 -22.05
C VAL A 304 13.80 -4.63 -23.53
N VAL A 305 13.36 -3.68 -24.36
CA VAL A 305 13.32 -3.86 -25.84
C VAL A 305 14.72 -3.93 -26.44
N VAL A 306 15.67 -3.19 -25.88
CA VAL A 306 17.08 -3.21 -26.34
C VAL A 306 17.82 -4.45 -25.82
N GLY A 307 17.33 -5.12 -24.78
CA GLY A 307 17.94 -6.31 -24.19
C GLY A 307 19.15 -6.01 -23.29
N VAL A 308 19.12 -4.91 -22.53
CA VAL A 308 20.23 -4.48 -21.64
C VAL A 308 19.80 -4.42 -20.17
#